data_c1918c8398b58846eff880324f481bb3
#
_entry.id   c1918c8398b58846eff880324f481bb3
#
_cell.length_a   1.000
_cell.length_b   1.000
_cell.length_c   1.000
_cell.angle_alpha   90.00
_cell.angle_beta   90.00
_cell.angle_gamma   90.00
#
_symmetry.space_group_name_H-M   'P 1'
#
loop_
_entity.id
_entity.type
_entity.pdbx_description
1 polymer ?
#
loop_
_entity_poly.entity_id
_entity_poly.type
_entity_poly.pdbx_seq_one_letter_code
_entity_poly.pdbx_strand_id
1 'polypeptide(L)'
;MIFNFKKIFILQIIFLLSVCSVSYGENIYSNPANWAYFAEGSGGVDLFLLAPTVDTNNEFNMSLSDNYTMGNFLGALNMERGIYEDSTRMYAPYYRQMSLKVYELPEVSRDEFLDIAYKDVAEAFSYYLNNENKGRPVILAGFSQGAQMCCKILEDFFRDEKLQSQLVAVYAIGWRLDEEFLKRNPHIKPAQGENDFGVVVAFDCEAPEIKATVIIPENIKSFVINPLNWKTDETFADKNLNLGACFTDYSGKIKSEIQNFCGAYIDTKRGVLKIPGLVSSDYPPVVSFLPQGSYHVYDYMFFFRNLQENVKTRIKSFEGR
;
A
#
# COMPACT_ATOMS: atom_id res chain seq x y z
N MET A 1 -57.30 70.08 12.55
CA MET A 1 -56.52 69.41 11.52
C MET A 1 -55.18 69.03 12.16
N ILE A 2 -55.11 67.84 12.67
CA ILE A 2 -53.99 67.36 13.49
C ILE A 2 -53.36 66.20 12.74
N PHE A 3 -52.11 66.34 12.24
CA PHE A 3 -51.36 65.29 11.62
C PHE A 3 -50.47 64.59 12.67
N ASN A 4 -50.75 63.32 12.82
CA ASN A 4 -49.99 62.42 13.75
C ASN A 4 -48.83 61.72 13.00
N PHE A 5 -47.57 62.04 13.30
CA PHE A 5 -46.42 61.37 12.78
C PHE A 5 -46.11 60.12 13.65
N LYS A 6 -46.36 58.94 13.11
CA LYS A 6 -45.84 57.68 13.68
C LYS A 6 -44.37 57.55 13.34
N LYS A 7 -43.53 57.56 14.36
CA LYS A 7 -42.11 57.19 14.25
C LYS A 7 -42.02 55.67 14.09
N ILE A 8 -41.51 55.20 12.97
CA ILE A 8 -41.13 53.81 12.75
C ILE A 8 -39.74 53.63 13.29
N PHE A 9 -39.59 52.81 14.38
CA PHE A 9 -38.31 52.34 14.88
C PHE A 9 -37.92 51.10 14.06
N ILE A 10 -36.88 51.20 13.22
CA ILE A 10 -36.28 50.08 12.55
C ILE A 10 -35.23 49.49 13.51
N LEU A 11 -35.56 48.36 14.07
CA LEU A 11 -34.64 47.55 14.89
C LEU A 11 -33.70 46.80 13.93
N GLN A 12 -32.45 47.23 13.76
CA GLN A 12 -31.42 46.46 13.07
C GLN A 12 -30.93 45.35 14.02
N ILE A 13 -31.40 44.12 13.76
CA ILE A 13 -30.83 42.94 14.39
C ILE A 13 -29.52 42.61 13.64
N ILE A 14 -28.39 42.96 14.24
CA ILE A 14 -27.07 42.53 13.80
C ILE A 14 -26.93 41.06 14.22
N PHE A 15 -27.08 40.14 13.27
CA PHE A 15 -26.75 38.71 13.46
C PHE A 15 -25.22 38.62 13.43
N LEU A 16 -24.56 38.59 14.59
CA LEU A 16 -23.17 38.16 14.71
C LEU A 16 -23.11 36.66 14.40
N LEU A 17 -22.75 36.31 13.16
CA LEU A 17 -22.30 35.00 12.82
C LEU A 17 -20.96 34.77 13.54
N SER A 18 -21.03 34.16 14.71
CA SER A 18 -19.87 33.57 15.36
C SER A 18 -19.40 32.42 14.46
N VAL A 19 -18.43 32.71 13.61
CA VAL A 19 -17.65 31.67 12.93
C VAL A 19 -16.88 30.96 14.05
N CYS A 20 -17.43 29.86 14.56
CA CYS A 20 -16.63 28.88 15.29
C CYS A 20 -15.55 28.40 14.33
N SER A 21 -14.38 28.99 14.38
CA SER A 21 -13.18 28.38 13.86
C SER A 21 -12.95 27.13 14.69
N VAL A 22 -13.37 25.96 14.14
CA VAL A 22 -12.89 24.69 14.62
C VAL A 22 -11.39 24.75 14.42
N SER A 23 -10.64 24.92 15.50
CA SER A 23 -9.19 24.73 15.50
C SER A 23 -8.99 23.26 15.18
N TYR A 24 -8.79 22.94 13.91
CA TYR A 24 -8.19 21.67 13.53
C TYR A 24 -6.78 21.71 14.16
N GLY A 25 -6.53 20.79 15.09
CA GLY A 25 -5.16 20.59 15.60
C GLY A 25 -4.22 20.47 14.40
N GLU A 26 -3.02 21.04 14.53
CA GLU A 26 -2.02 20.98 13.47
C GLU A 26 -1.80 19.53 13.07
N ASN A 27 -1.92 19.22 11.75
CA ASN A 27 -1.73 17.88 11.23
C ASN A 27 -0.32 17.41 11.63
N ILE A 28 -0.22 16.29 12.35
CA ILE A 28 1.05 15.80 12.88
C ILE A 28 2.08 15.54 11.77
N TYR A 29 1.63 15.26 10.54
CA TYR A 29 2.46 15.04 9.37
C TYR A 29 3.03 16.33 8.75
N SER A 30 2.70 17.51 9.30
CA SER A 30 3.43 18.76 9.02
C SER A 30 4.88 18.70 9.55
N ASN A 31 5.14 17.83 10.54
CA ASN A 31 6.46 17.58 11.06
C ASN A 31 7.15 16.44 10.29
N PRO A 32 8.28 16.70 9.58
CA PRO A 32 9.04 15.66 8.88
C PRO A 32 9.50 14.48 9.76
N ALA A 33 9.62 14.68 11.09
CA ALA A 33 9.97 13.59 12.02
C ALA A 33 8.90 12.48 12.10
N ASN A 34 7.67 12.73 11.64
CA ASN A 34 6.60 11.74 11.56
C ASN A 34 6.61 10.94 10.24
N TRP A 35 7.70 11.05 9.48
CA TRP A 35 7.91 10.33 8.24
C TRP A 35 9.19 9.50 8.33
N ALA A 36 9.15 8.27 7.86
CA ALA A 36 10.34 7.45 7.64
C ALA A 36 11.13 7.94 6.43
N TYR A 37 10.41 8.35 5.35
CA TYR A 37 10.97 9.06 4.19
C TYR A 37 10.14 10.31 3.94
N PHE A 38 10.81 11.46 3.80
CA PHE A 38 10.17 12.72 3.47
C PHE A 38 10.89 13.38 2.29
N ALA A 39 10.31 13.30 1.11
CA ALA A 39 10.85 13.83 -0.13
C ALA A 39 12.25 13.27 -0.49
N GLU A 40 12.55 12.02 -0.14
CA GLU A 40 13.83 11.38 -0.46
C GLU A 40 13.91 10.97 -1.94
N GLY A 41 15.05 11.20 -2.58
CA GLY A 41 15.25 10.91 -4.01
C GLY A 41 14.88 12.08 -4.92
N SER A 42 15.05 11.90 -6.23
CA SER A 42 14.95 12.99 -7.23
C SER A 42 14.11 12.66 -8.46
N GLY A 43 13.39 11.53 -8.47
CA GLY A 43 12.56 11.10 -9.60
C GLY A 43 11.46 12.09 -9.99
N GLY A 44 10.98 12.01 -11.22
CA GLY A 44 9.85 12.80 -11.75
C GLY A 44 8.50 12.39 -11.17
N VAL A 45 8.41 11.17 -10.63
CA VAL A 45 7.24 10.55 -10.02
C VAL A 45 7.41 10.46 -8.51
N ASP A 46 6.34 10.70 -7.76
CA ASP A 46 6.33 10.49 -6.31
C ASP A 46 5.97 9.05 -5.97
N LEU A 47 6.62 8.50 -4.96
CA LEU A 47 6.22 7.25 -4.31
C LEU A 47 5.62 7.57 -2.94
N PHE A 48 4.42 7.08 -2.68
CA PHE A 48 3.85 7.02 -1.34
C PHE A 48 3.90 5.56 -0.86
N LEU A 49 4.84 5.28 0.06
CA LEU A 49 5.19 3.92 0.48
C LEU A 49 4.68 3.63 1.88
N LEU A 50 4.01 2.50 2.05
CA LEU A 50 3.36 2.09 3.30
C LEU A 50 3.96 0.78 3.81
N ALA A 51 4.49 0.82 5.03
CA ALA A 51 5.19 -0.29 5.65
C ALA A 51 4.27 -1.49 5.94
N PRO A 52 4.79 -2.72 5.90
CA PRO A 52 4.11 -3.89 6.44
C PRO A 52 4.02 -3.84 7.96
N THR A 53 3.28 -4.78 8.56
CA THR A 53 3.23 -4.95 10.02
C THR A 53 4.56 -5.42 10.56
N VAL A 54 5.12 -4.65 11.49
CA VAL A 54 6.35 -5.02 12.22
C VAL A 54 6.14 -5.08 13.74
N ASP A 55 4.99 -4.60 14.21
CA ASP A 55 4.68 -4.57 15.64
C ASP A 55 4.27 -5.95 16.16
N THR A 56 5.07 -6.47 17.10
CA THR A 56 4.87 -7.75 17.78
C THR A 56 4.44 -7.56 19.25
N ASN A 57 4.17 -6.32 19.67
CA ASN A 57 3.81 -6.00 21.04
C ASN A 57 2.42 -6.54 21.41
N ASN A 58 2.11 -6.53 22.72
CA ASN A 58 0.82 -6.99 23.23
C ASN A 58 -0.33 -6.00 23.00
N GLU A 59 -0.04 -4.78 22.62
CA GLU A 59 -1.04 -3.78 22.21
C GLU A 59 -1.54 -4.07 20.80
N PHE A 60 -2.76 -3.68 20.49
CA PHE A 60 -3.37 -3.98 19.20
C PHE A 60 -2.96 -2.99 18.08
N ASN A 61 -2.51 -1.78 18.46
CA ASN A 61 -1.92 -0.82 17.54
C ASN A 61 -0.56 -0.36 18.05
N MET A 62 0.37 -0.21 17.11
CA MET A 62 1.72 0.26 17.36
C MET A 62 1.75 1.65 18.00
N SER A 63 2.62 1.85 19.00
CA SER A 63 2.90 3.17 19.56
C SER A 63 3.95 3.90 18.71
N LEU A 64 3.66 5.13 18.30
CA LEU A 64 4.63 6.01 17.60
C LEU A 64 5.72 6.58 18.55
N SER A 65 5.67 6.26 19.84
CA SER A 65 6.72 6.61 20.81
C SER A 65 7.67 5.46 21.14
N ASP A 66 7.44 4.26 20.58
CA ASP A 66 8.33 3.12 20.76
C ASP A 66 9.46 3.15 19.71
N ASN A 67 10.63 3.62 20.12
CA ASN A 67 11.78 3.74 19.25
C ASN A 67 12.26 2.41 18.66
N TYR A 68 12.07 1.29 19.37
CA TYR A 68 12.47 -0.02 18.86
C TYR A 68 11.58 -0.44 17.70
N THR A 69 10.26 -0.38 17.86
CA THR A 69 9.32 -0.71 16.81
C THR A 69 9.39 0.29 15.64
N MET A 70 9.63 1.59 15.93
CA MET A 70 9.91 2.60 14.90
C MET A 70 11.16 2.25 14.08
N GLY A 71 12.21 1.73 14.70
CA GLY A 71 13.41 1.23 14.00
C GLY A 71 13.11 0.03 13.10
N ASN A 72 12.29 -0.91 13.55
CA ASN A 72 11.84 -2.05 12.74
C ASN A 72 10.95 -1.59 11.57
N PHE A 73 10.09 -0.59 11.79
CA PHE A 73 9.26 0.02 10.75
C PHE A 73 10.11 0.60 9.61
N LEU A 74 11.10 1.41 9.96
CA LEU A 74 12.06 1.95 8.98
C LEU A 74 12.83 0.83 8.29
N GLY A 75 13.24 -0.19 9.05
CA GLY A 75 13.94 -1.36 8.51
C GLY A 75 13.12 -2.11 7.47
N ALA A 76 11.84 -2.33 7.72
CA ALA A 76 10.96 -2.99 6.75
C ALA A 76 10.80 -2.18 5.46
N LEU A 77 10.66 -0.86 5.55
CA LEU A 77 10.64 0.02 4.36
C LEU A 77 11.96 -0.04 3.59
N ASN A 78 13.10 -0.02 4.29
CA ASN A 78 14.42 -0.12 3.67
C ASN A 78 14.58 -1.41 2.86
N MET A 79 13.99 -2.52 3.30
CA MET A 79 14.11 -3.80 2.61
C MET A 79 13.49 -3.77 1.20
N GLU A 80 12.48 -2.96 0.95
CA GLU A 80 11.78 -2.87 -0.34
C GLU A 80 12.10 -1.58 -1.12
N ARG A 81 12.71 -0.55 -0.48
CA ARG A 81 12.98 0.75 -1.11
C ARG A 81 13.73 0.66 -2.43
N GLY A 82 14.70 -0.25 -2.54
CA GLY A 82 15.52 -0.43 -3.74
C GLY A 82 14.74 -0.81 -5.00
N ILE A 83 13.46 -1.24 -4.87
CA ILE A 83 12.57 -1.45 -6.01
C ILE A 83 12.22 -0.10 -6.67
N TYR A 84 12.16 0.98 -5.90
CA TYR A 84 11.55 2.26 -6.31
C TYR A 84 12.53 3.43 -6.36
N GLU A 85 13.58 3.45 -5.50
CA GLU A 85 14.39 4.63 -5.17
C GLU A 85 15.08 5.29 -6.37
N ASP A 86 15.51 4.50 -7.37
CA ASP A 86 16.17 5.01 -8.56
C ASP A 86 15.24 5.85 -9.45
N SER A 87 13.93 5.68 -9.32
CA SER A 87 12.94 6.22 -10.24
C SER A 87 11.98 7.23 -9.60
N THR A 88 11.97 7.33 -8.27
CA THR A 88 10.94 8.09 -7.54
C THR A 88 11.51 9.04 -6.51
N ARG A 89 10.66 9.99 -6.11
CA ARG A 89 10.82 10.77 -4.89
C ARG A 89 9.88 10.20 -3.83
N MET A 90 10.44 9.75 -2.71
CA MET A 90 9.75 8.89 -1.74
C MET A 90 9.19 9.66 -0.56
N TYR A 91 7.97 9.26 -0.18
CA TYR A 91 7.26 9.64 1.04
C TYR A 91 6.77 8.38 1.74
N ALA A 92 7.08 8.20 3.00
CA ALA A 92 6.63 7.08 3.81
C ALA A 92 6.29 7.55 5.23
N PRO A 93 5.01 7.70 5.58
CA PRO A 93 4.62 8.14 6.91
C PRO A 93 4.79 7.02 7.94
N TYR A 94 5.18 7.36 9.15
CA TYR A 94 4.92 6.48 10.29
C TYR A 94 3.43 6.50 10.62
N TYR A 95 2.86 5.35 10.92
CA TYR A 95 1.44 5.22 11.30
C TYR A 95 1.26 4.11 12.34
N ARG A 96 0.20 4.20 13.14
CA ARG A 96 -0.11 3.23 14.18
C ARG A 96 -0.64 1.93 13.57
N GLN A 97 0.28 1.11 13.02
CA GLN A 97 -0.08 -0.19 12.42
C GLN A 97 -0.90 -1.06 13.39
N MET A 98 -1.76 -1.92 12.84
CA MET A 98 -2.23 -3.07 13.61
C MET A 98 -1.03 -3.96 13.94
N SER A 99 -0.93 -4.45 15.18
CA SER A 99 0.08 -5.43 15.55
C SER A 99 -0.20 -6.80 14.94
N LEU A 100 0.82 -7.67 14.86
CA LEU A 100 0.64 -9.04 14.37
C LEU A 100 -0.40 -9.82 15.20
N LYS A 101 -0.57 -9.49 16.47
CA LYS A 101 -1.55 -10.11 17.36
C LYS A 101 -3.01 -9.91 16.88
N VAL A 102 -3.30 -8.79 16.20
CA VAL A 102 -4.65 -8.52 15.66
C VAL A 102 -5.04 -9.55 14.60
N TYR A 103 -4.07 -10.07 13.83
CA TYR A 103 -4.35 -11.09 12.81
C TYR A 103 -4.74 -12.45 13.39
N GLU A 104 -4.51 -12.70 14.68
CA GLU A 104 -4.98 -13.89 15.40
C GLU A 104 -6.45 -13.77 15.80
N LEU A 105 -7.02 -12.57 15.78
CA LEU A 105 -8.46 -12.33 16.07
C LEU A 105 -9.32 -12.74 14.86
N PRO A 106 -10.61 -13.04 15.08
CA PRO A 106 -11.57 -13.14 13.99
C PRO A 106 -11.58 -11.87 13.13
N GLU A 107 -11.73 -12.00 11.81
CA GLU A 107 -11.65 -10.87 10.87
C GLU A 107 -12.57 -9.71 11.25
N VAL A 108 -13.81 -10.02 11.64
CA VAL A 108 -14.82 -9.03 12.08
C VAL A 108 -14.40 -8.20 13.32
N SER A 109 -13.42 -8.67 14.09
CA SER A 109 -12.90 -8.00 15.28
C SER A 109 -11.67 -7.14 15.00
N ARG A 110 -11.23 -7.06 13.76
CA ARG A 110 -10.01 -6.34 13.36
C ARG A 110 -10.29 -4.91 12.92
N ASP A 111 -11.54 -4.60 12.53
CA ASP A 111 -11.91 -3.35 11.87
C ASP A 111 -11.58 -2.11 12.72
N GLU A 112 -11.83 -2.14 14.04
CA GLU A 112 -11.52 -1.01 14.92
C GLU A 112 -10.02 -0.67 14.95
N PHE A 113 -9.15 -1.68 14.93
CA PHE A 113 -7.69 -1.50 14.93
C PHE A 113 -7.18 -1.08 13.55
N LEU A 114 -7.81 -1.60 12.50
CA LEU A 114 -7.55 -1.20 11.12
C LEU A 114 -7.92 0.26 10.88
N ASP A 115 -9.03 0.73 11.43
CA ASP A 115 -9.49 2.10 11.29
C ASP A 115 -8.55 3.10 11.98
N ILE A 116 -7.94 2.73 13.13
CA ILE A 116 -6.91 3.54 13.77
C ILE A 116 -5.70 3.69 12.83
N ALA A 117 -5.21 2.59 12.27
CA ALA A 117 -4.09 2.59 11.32
C ALA A 117 -4.42 3.41 10.07
N TYR A 118 -5.60 3.19 9.52
CA TYR A 118 -6.03 3.89 8.30
C TYR A 118 -6.26 5.39 8.51
N LYS A 119 -6.76 5.80 9.66
CA LYS A 119 -6.91 7.22 9.99
C LYS A 119 -5.58 7.97 9.90
N ASP A 120 -4.53 7.40 10.46
CA ASP A 120 -3.20 7.98 10.38
C ASP A 120 -2.70 8.05 8.93
N VAL A 121 -2.86 6.97 8.17
CA VAL A 121 -2.46 6.91 6.75
C VAL A 121 -3.25 7.91 5.91
N ALA A 122 -4.56 8.04 6.11
CA ALA A 122 -5.41 9.00 5.39
C ALA A 122 -5.02 10.45 5.72
N GLU A 123 -4.69 10.74 6.97
CA GLU A 123 -4.22 12.06 7.41
C GLU A 123 -2.86 12.41 6.78
N ALA A 124 -1.93 11.44 6.74
CA ALA A 124 -0.64 11.59 6.09
C ALA A 124 -0.78 11.80 4.57
N PHE A 125 -1.63 11.00 3.93
CA PHE A 125 -1.87 11.11 2.49
C PHE A 125 -2.53 12.43 2.11
N SER A 126 -3.49 12.89 2.93
CA SER A 126 -4.10 14.21 2.77
C SER A 126 -3.07 15.33 2.89
N TYR A 127 -2.18 15.26 3.89
CA TYR A 127 -1.10 16.24 4.03
C TYR A 127 -0.19 16.23 2.80
N TYR A 128 0.25 15.05 2.36
CA TYR A 128 1.09 14.86 1.18
C TYR A 128 0.45 15.48 -0.07
N LEU A 129 -0.81 15.19 -0.36
CA LEU A 129 -1.51 15.74 -1.52
C LEU A 129 -1.60 17.26 -1.48
N ASN A 130 -1.91 17.84 -0.33
CA ASN A 130 -2.15 19.28 -0.19
C ASN A 130 -0.85 20.10 -0.16
N ASN A 131 0.24 19.54 0.38
CA ASN A 131 1.45 20.31 0.67
C ASN A 131 2.66 19.90 -0.19
N GLU A 132 2.78 18.61 -0.57
CA GLU A 132 4.01 18.06 -1.14
C GLU A 132 3.90 17.63 -2.60
N ASN A 133 2.81 16.97 -2.98
CA ASN A 133 2.65 16.35 -4.31
C ASN A 133 2.73 17.36 -5.46
N LYS A 134 2.08 18.53 -5.31
CA LYS A 134 2.08 19.61 -6.34
C LYS A 134 1.59 19.15 -7.73
N GLY A 135 0.71 18.15 -7.77
CA GLY A 135 0.17 17.60 -9.01
C GLY A 135 1.11 16.65 -9.77
N ARG A 136 2.16 16.15 -9.12
CA ARG A 136 3.09 15.19 -9.73
C ARG A 136 2.42 13.81 -9.88
N PRO A 137 2.85 13.02 -10.88
CA PRO A 137 2.46 11.61 -10.96
C PRO A 137 2.83 10.87 -9.66
N VAL A 138 2.02 9.88 -9.28
CA VAL A 138 2.19 9.14 -8.02
C VAL A 138 2.12 7.63 -8.23
N ILE A 139 3.01 6.92 -7.57
CA ILE A 139 2.94 5.49 -7.31
C ILE A 139 2.55 5.31 -5.85
N LEU A 140 1.55 4.48 -5.58
CA LEU A 140 1.31 3.94 -4.24
C LEU A 140 2.01 2.59 -4.15
N ALA A 141 2.69 2.32 -3.05
CA ALA A 141 3.24 0.99 -2.82
C ALA A 141 3.10 0.59 -1.35
N GLY A 142 2.97 -0.69 -1.13
CA GLY A 142 2.92 -1.25 0.21
C GLY A 142 2.96 -2.76 0.17
N PHE A 143 3.46 -3.32 1.25
CA PHE A 143 3.51 -4.75 1.47
C PHE A 143 2.60 -5.14 2.65
N SER A 144 1.88 -6.28 2.52
CA SER A 144 1.04 -6.80 3.60
C SER A 144 0.00 -5.77 4.09
N GLN A 145 0.03 -5.35 5.35
CA GLN A 145 -0.84 -4.29 5.86
C GLN A 145 -0.67 -2.98 5.08
N GLY A 146 0.54 -2.64 4.65
CA GLY A 146 0.77 -1.48 3.78
C GLY A 146 0.00 -1.57 2.44
N ALA A 147 -0.07 -2.78 1.86
CA ALA A 147 -0.87 -3.03 0.66
C ALA A 147 -2.38 -2.88 0.93
N GLN A 148 -2.85 -3.35 2.08
CA GLN A 148 -4.23 -3.15 2.53
C GLN A 148 -4.55 -1.64 2.69
N MET A 149 -3.63 -0.86 3.24
CA MET A 149 -3.77 0.60 3.34
C MET A 149 -3.80 1.27 1.96
N CYS A 150 -2.99 0.81 0.99
CA CYS A 150 -3.07 1.29 -0.39
C CYS A 150 -4.47 1.08 -1.00
N CYS A 151 -5.09 -0.08 -0.76
CA CYS A 151 -6.45 -0.36 -1.22
C CYS A 151 -7.47 0.62 -0.59
N LYS A 152 -7.36 0.92 0.71
CA LYS A 152 -8.22 1.90 1.38
C LYS A 152 -8.01 3.33 0.86
N ILE A 153 -6.76 3.73 0.57
CA ILE A 153 -6.47 5.01 -0.10
C ILE A 153 -7.15 5.08 -1.48
N LEU A 154 -7.07 4.02 -2.27
CA LEU A 154 -7.72 3.97 -3.58
C LEU A 154 -9.24 4.12 -3.46
N GLU A 155 -9.86 3.44 -2.49
CA GLU A 155 -11.30 3.49 -2.25
C GLU A 155 -11.78 4.90 -1.91
N ASP A 156 -11.05 5.63 -1.06
CA ASP A 156 -11.51 6.90 -0.51
C ASP A 156 -11.06 8.11 -1.35
N PHE A 157 -9.83 8.10 -1.87
CA PHE A 157 -9.25 9.28 -2.52
C PHE A 157 -9.33 9.23 -4.04
N PHE A 158 -9.21 8.04 -4.64
CA PHE A 158 -9.09 7.92 -6.09
C PHE A 158 -10.44 7.81 -6.82
N ARG A 159 -11.52 8.21 -6.19
CA ARG A 159 -12.79 8.55 -6.88
C ARG A 159 -12.68 9.90 -7.60
N ASP A 160 -11.75 10.74 -7.21
CA ASP A 160 -11.42 12.00 -7.87
C ASP A 160 -10.68 11.73 -9.19
N GLU A 161 -11.28 12.13 -10.32
CA GLU A 161 -10.74 11.88 -11.66
C GLU A 161 -9.39 12.58 -11.89
N LYS A 162 -9.18 13.74 -11.27
CA LYS A 162 -7.90 14.45 -11.37
C LYS A 162 -6.79 13.65 -10.69
N LEU A 163 -7.07 13.11 -9.50
CA LEU A 163 -6.10 12.27 -8.80
C LEU A 163 -5.89 10.93 -9.53
N GLN A 164 -6.95 10.32 -10.07
CA GLN A 164 -6.82 9.14 -10.94
C GLN A 164 -5.86 9.41 -12.10
N SER A 165 -5.96 10.58 -12.72
CA SER A 165 -5.10 10.95 -13.84
C SER A 165 -3.61 11.10 -13.47
N GLN A 166 -3.27 11.18 -12.19
CA GLN A 166 -1.90 11.23 -11.68
C GLN A 166 -1.36 9.84 -11.31
N LEU A 167 -2.22 8.82 -11.22
CA LEU A 167 -1.82 7.49 -10.79
C LEU A 167 -1.02 6.77 -11.87
N VAL A 168 0.24 6.48 -11.57
CA VAL A 168 1.08 5.62 -12.41
C VAL A 168 0.73 4.16 -12.18
N ALA A 169 0.83 3.69 -10.95
CA ALA A 169 0.46 2.35 -10.53
C ALA A 169 0.32 2.25 -9.01
N VAL A 170 -0.33 1.16 -8.56
CA VAL A 170 -0.30 0.72 -7.18
C VAL A 170 0.38 -0.64 -7.11
N TYR A 171 1.38 -0.79 -6.25
CA TYR A 171 2.01 -2.06 -5.93
C TYR A 171 1.49 -2.53 -4.57
N ALA A 172 0.39 -3.30 -4.59
CA ALA A 172 -0.25 -3.86 -3.40
C ALA A 172 0.21 -5.31 -3.22
N ILE A 173 1.46 -5.49 -2.79
CA ILE A 173 2.11 -6.80 -2.72
C ILE A 173 1.77 -7.49 -1.40
N GLY A 174 1.53 -8.81 -1.46
CA GLY A 174 1.21 -9.59 -0.27
C GLY A 174 -0.16 -9.27 0.33
N TRP A 175 -1.10 -8.85 -0.50
CA TRP A 175 -2.49 -8.63 -0.09
C TRP A 175 -3.46 -9.02 -1.19
N ARG A 176 -4.69 -9.35 -0.79
CA ARG A 176 -5.75 -9.70 -1.72
C ARG A 176 -6.39 -8.47 -2.36
N LEU A 177 -6.68 -8.58 -3.64
CA LEU A 177 -7.51 -7.64 -4.39
C LEU A 177 -8.79 -8.40 -4.80
N ASP A 178 -9.74 -8.53 -3.89
CA ASP A 178 -10.88 -9.40 -4.07
C ASP A 178 -11.99 -8.81 -4.96
N GLU A 179 -12.84 -9.71 -5.45
CA GLU A 179 -13.91 -9.34 -6.40
C GLU A 179 -14.94 -8.40 -5.77
N GLU A 180 -15.26 -8.56 -4.49
CA GLU A 180 -16.24 -7.71 -3.80
C GLU A 180 -15.71 -6.29 -3.60
N PHE A 181 -14.42 -6.15 -3.30
CA PHE A 181 -13.76 -4.86 -3.23
C PHE A 181 -13.82 -4.13 -4.59
N LEU A 182 -13.49 -4.82 -5.68
CA LEU A 182 -13.51 -4.24 -7.02
C LEU A 182 -14.94 -3.89 -7.48
N LYS A 183 -15.94 -4.70 -7.15
CA LYS A 183 -17.36 -4.39 -7.45
C LYS A 183 -17.83 -3.10 -6.76
N ARG A 184 -17.41 -2.88 -5.51
CA ARG A 184 -17.73 -1.63 -4.78
C ARG A 184 -16.95 -0.43 -5.31
N ASN A 185 -15.81 -0.67 -5.94
CA ASN A 185 -14.86 0.35 -6.37
C ASN A 185 -14.52 0.22 -7.87
N PRO A 186 -15.49 0.45 -8.80
CA PRO A 186 -15.30 0.19 -10.22
C PRO A 186 -14.27 1.12 -10.90
N HIS A 187 -13.84 2.18 -10.23
CA HIS A 187 -12.75 3.06 -10.66
C HIS A 187 -11.36 2.41 -10.48
N ILE A 188 -11.24 1.38 -9.63
CA ILE A 188 -10.00 0.66 -9.37
C ILE A 188 -9.86 -0.47 -10.40
N LYS A 189 -8.73 -0.50 -11.12
CA LYS A 189 -8.49 -1.44 -12.21
C LYS A 189 -7.31 -2.36 -11.85
N PRO A 190 -7.48 -3.67 -11.82
CA PRO A 190 -6.36 -4.61 -11.73
C PRO A 190 -5.47 -4.51 -12.99
N ALA A 191 -4.17 -4.69 -12.81
CA ALA A 191 -3.24 -4.77 -13.94
C ALA A 191 -3.53 -5.99 -14.83
N GLN A 192 -3.46 -5.83 -16.14
CA GLN A 192 -3.68 -6.87 -17.14
C GLN A 192 -2.43 -7.14 -17.99
N GLY A 193 -1.43 -6.28 -17.91
CA GLY A 193 -0.19 -6.36 -18.66
C GLY A 193 0.95 -5.59 -18.02
N GLU A 194 2.12 -5.67 -18.65
CA GLU A 194 3.35 -5.05 -18.16
C GLU A 194 3.33 -3.52 -18.22
N ASN A 195 2.69 -2.98 -19.27
CA ASN A 195 2.75 -1.57 -19.64
C ASN A 195 1.55 -0.75 -19.16
N ASP A 196 0.57 -1.37 -18.48
CA ASP A 196 -0.61 -0.67 -18.01
C ASP A 196 -0.22 0.40 -16.99
N PHE A 197 -0.96 1.49 -16.94
CA PHE A 197 -0.86 2.52 -15.89
C PHE A 197 -2.24 2.85 -15.32
N GLY A 198 -2.26 3.48 -14.15
CA GLY A 198 -3.48 3.71 -13.39
C GLY A 198 -4.12 2.41 -12.86
N VAL A 199 -3.32 1.39 -12.61
CA VAL A 199 -3.75 0.03 -12.25
C VAL A 199 -3.11 -0.47 -10.96
N VAL A 200 -3.67 -1.56 -10.41
CA VAL A 200 -3.13 -2.24 -9.22
C VAL A 200 -2.40 -3.52 -9.65
N VAL A 201 -1.13 -3.59 -9.29
CA VAL A 201 -0.30 -4.80 -9.31
C VAL A 201 -0.45 -5.47 -7.96
N ALA A 202 -0.99 -6.68 -7.94
CA ALA A 202 -1.20 -7.45 -6.72
C ALA A 202 -0.83 -8.92 -6.93
N PHE A 203 -0.19 -9.51 -5.95
CA PHE A 203 0.05 -10.95 -5.82
C PHE A 203 0.44 -11.31 -4.39
N ASP A 204 0.25 -12.57 -4.02
CA ASP A 204 0.72 -13.22 -2.80
C ASP A 204 1.25 -14.60 -3.20
N CYS A 205 2.39 -15.02 -2.66
CA CYS A 205 3.13 -16.21 -3.08
C CYS A 205 2.95 -17.37 -2.11
N GLU A 206 2.73 -18.56 -2.68
CA GLU A 206 2.64 -19.76 -1.88
C GLU A 206 3.13 -21.01 -2.65
N ALA A 207 3.47 -22.06 -1.91
CA ALA A 207 3.78 -23.36 -2.47
C ALA A 207 2.53 -23.98 -3.13
N PRO A 208 2.70 -24.88 -4.15
CA PRO A 208 1.57 -25.47 -4.87
C PRO A 208 0.52 -26.16 -4.00
N GLU A 209 0.93 -26.77 -2.88
CA GLU A 209 0.08 -27.54 -1.96
C GLU A 209 -0.80 -26.68 -1.03
N ILE A 210 -0.51 -25.39 -0.86
CA ILE A 210 -1.28 -24.51 0.02
C ILE A 210 -2.67 -24.26 -0.56
N LYS A 211 -3.70 -24.40 0.28
CA LYS A 211 -5.11 -24.23 -0.11
C LYS A 211 -5.74 -22.96 0.41
N ALA A 212 -5.26 -22.45 1.52
CA ALA A 212 -5.73 -21.21 2.13
C ALA A 212 -4.68 -20.60 3.06
N THR A 213 -4.69 -19.28 3.17
CA THR A 213 -3.93 -18.51 4.15
C THR A 213 -4.84 -17.46 4.77
N VAL A 214 -4.38 -16.75 5.81
CA VAL A 214 -5.10 -15.60 6.36
C VAL A 214 -5.17 -14.44 5.35
N ILE A 215 -4.22 -14.36 4.42
CA ILE A 215 -4.19 -13.35 3.37
C ILE A 215 -5.22 -13.67 2.29
N ILE A 216 -5.23 -14.93 1.80
CA ILE A 216 -6.19 -15.41 0.79
C ILE A 216 -6.94 -16.63 1.36
N PRO A 217 -8.04 -16.40 2.08
CA PRO A 217 -8.91 -17.46 2.60
C PRO A 217 -9.50 -18.32 1.48
N GLU A 218 -9.93 -19.54 1.82
CA GLU A 218 -10.41 -20.56 0.84
C GLU A 218 -11.58 -20.07 -0.02
N ASN A 219 -12.47 -19.25 0.55
CA ASN A 219 -13.69 -18.78 -0.10
C ASN A 219 -13.53 -17.40 -0.78
N ILE A 220 -12.32 -16.86 -0.81
CA ILE A 220 -12.04 -15.57 -1.45
C ILE A 220 -11.19 -15.80 -2.69
N LYS A 221 -11.63 -15.22 -3.80
CA LYS A 221 -10.85 -15.15 -5.04
C LYS A 221 -10.26 -13.75 -5.15
N SER A 222 -8.93 -13.67 -5.31
CA SER A 222 -8.21 -12.44 -5.57
C SER A 222 -7.92 -12.27 -7.07
N PHE A 223 -7.73 -11.04 -7.51
CA PHE A 223 -7.08 -10.73 -8.79
C PHE A 223 -5.58 -10.67 -8.59
N VAL A 224 -4.84 -11.23 -9.53
CA VAL A 224 -3.38 -11.37 -9.43
C VAL A 224 -2.74 -11.26 -10.81
N ILE A 225 -1.55 -10.68 -10.85
CA ILE A 225 -0.71 -10.66 -12.05
C ILE A 225 0.63 -11.34 -11.73
N ASN A 226 1.14 -12.15 -12.64
CA ASN A 226 2.43 -12.83 -12.46
C ASN A 226 3.59 -11.88 -12.80
N PRO A 227 4.45 -11.51 -11.84
CA PRO A 227 5.52 -10.51 -12.05
C PRO A 227 6.65 -10.99 -12.96
N LEU A 228 6.64 -12.25 -13.42
CA LEU A 228 7.63 -12.78 -14.36
C LEU A 228 7.23 -12.54 -15.81
N ASN A 229 5.96 -12.76 -16.16
CA ASN A 229 5.48 -12.64 -17.54
C ASN A 229 4.36 -11.59 -17.73
N TRP A 230 3.97 -10.92 -16.65
CA TRP A 230 2.93 -9.89 -16.61
C TRP A 230 1.59 -10.33 -17.21
N LYS A 231 1.25 -11.62 -17.02
CA LYS A 231 -0.04 -12.20 -17.40
C LYS A 231 -0.92 -12.46 -16.17
N THR A 232 -2.23 -12.61 -16.43
CA THR A 232 -3.25 -12.88 -15.42
C THR A 232 -3.88 -14.26 -15.58
N ASP A 233 -3.38 -15.08 -16.49
CA ASP A 233 -3.81 -16.44 -16.77
C ASP A 233 -2.89 -17.51 -16.09
N GLU A 234 -3.21 -18.78 -16.28
CA GLU A 234 -2.46 -19.91 -15.72
C GLU A 234 -1.13 -20.22 -16.46
N THR A 235 -0.72 -19.38 -17.42
CA THR A 235 0.52 -19.58 -18.17
C THR A 235 1.70 -19.64 -17.21
N PHE A 236 2.39 -20.79 -17.18
CA PHE A 236 3.62 -20.93 -16.39
C PHE A 236 4.70 -20.00 -16.93
N ALA A 237 5.30 -19.23 -16.05
CA ALA A 237 6.46 -18.40 -16.32
C ALA A 237 7.71 -19.13 -15.82
N ASP A 238 8.60 -19.46 -16.76
CA ASP A 238 9.86 -20.12 -16.44
C ASP A 238 10.78 -19.22 -15.62
N LYS A 239 11.61 -19.83 -14.78
CA LYS A 239 12.59 -19.11 -13.94
C LYS A 239 13.55 -18.21 -14.73
N ASN A 240 13.79 -18.48 -16.00
CA ASN A 240 14.63 -17.65 -16.87
C ASN A 240 14.07 -16.23 -17.05
N LEU A 241 12.79 -16.00 -16.74
CA LEU A 241 12.17 -14.68 -16.71
C LEU A 241 12.37 -13.95 -15.36
N ASN A 242 12.91 -14.64 -14.35
CA ASN A 242 13.24 -14.04 -13.06
C ASN A 242 14.58 -13.31 -13.16
N LEU A 243 14.52 -11.98 -13.21
CA LEU A 243 15.69 -11.12 -13.38
C LEU A 243 16.60 -11.10 -12.14
N GLY A 244 16.07 -11.48 -10.98
CA GLY A 244 16.81 -11.61 -9.72
C GLY A 244 15.92 -11.50 -8.50
N ALA A 245 15.99 -12.50 -7.64
CA ALA A 245 15.54 -12.42 -6.27
C ALA A 245 16.59 -11.70 -5.44
N CYS A 246 16.19 -10.71 -4.65
CA CYS A 246 17.08 -9.98 -3.75
C CYS A 246 16.64 -10.12 -2.31
N PHE A 247 17.50 -10.69 -1.47
CA PHE A 247 17.28 -10.81 -0.05
C PHE A 247 18.00 -9.66 0.67
N THR A 248 17.23 -8.74 1.19
CA THR A 248 17.72 -7.50 1.81
C THR A 248 17.68 -7.58 3.33
N ASP A 249 18.50 -6.79 4.00
CA ASP A 249 18.41 -6.59 5.46
C ASP A 249 17.71 -5.27 5.80
N TYR A 250 17.50 -4.99 7.07
CA TYR A 250 16.86 -3.78 7.58
C TYR A 250 17.61 -2.47 7.26
N SER A 251 18.85 -2.54 6.75
CA SER A 251 19.54 -1.36 6.21
C SER A 251 19.26 -1.13 4.71
N GLY A 252 18.48 -2.01 4.07
CA GLY A 252 18.25 -2.01 2.63
C GLY A 252 19.37 -2.65 1.82
N LYS A 253 20.42 -3.19 2.49
CA LYS A 253 21.54 -3.83 1.81
C LYS A 253 21.13 -5.20 1.28
N ILE A 254 21.36 -5.46 -0.01
CA ILE A 254 21.21 -6.78 -0.63
C ILE A 254 22.30 -7.69 -0.05
N LYS A 255 21.88 -8.73 0.67
CA LYS A 255 22.76 -9.78 1.23
C LYS A 255 22.99 -10.91 0.26
N SER A 256 21.99 -11.21 -0.55
CA SER A 256 22.04 -12.24 -1.58
C SER A 256 21.20 -11.82 -2.75
N GLU A 257 21.72 -12.02 -3.96
CA GLU A 257 20.99 -11.83 -5.22
C GLU A 257 21.13 -13.11 -6.06
N ILE A 258 19.99 -13.67 -6.48
CA ILE A 258 19.95 -14.92 -7.22
C ILE A 258 19.15 -14.72 -8.49
N GLN A 259 19.84 -14.72 -9.64
CA GLN A 259 19.21 -14.71 -10.95
C GLN A 259 18.53 -16.05 -11.26
N ASN A 260 17.45 -16.01 -12.06
CA ASN A 260 16.70 -17.22 -12.43
C ASN A 260 16.26 -18.01 -11.18
N PHE A 261 15.84 -17.32 -10.13
CA PHE A 261 15.57 -17.88 -8.82
C PHE A 261 14.43 -18.90 -8.84
N CYS A 262 13.22 -18.49 -9.29
CA CYS A 262 12.04 -19.35 -9.36
C CYS A 262 11.18 -19.04 -10.58
N GLY A 263 10.45 -20.05 -11.04
CA GLY A 263 9.31 -19.88 -11.93
C GLY A 263 8.02 -19.70 -11.14
N ALA A 264 6.93 -19.28 -11.79
CA ALA A 264 5.64 -19.07 -11.16
C ALA A 264 4.48 -19.29 -12.11
N TYR A 265 3.32 -19.67 -11.56
CA TYR A 265 2.04 -19.68 -12.29
C TYR A 265 0.90 -19.21 -11.38
N ILE A 266 -0.18 -18.76 -11.98
CA ILE A 266 -1.35 -18.33 -11.23
C ILE A 266 -2.33 -19.49 -11.05
N ASP A 267 -2.74 -19.74 -9.82
CA ASP A 267 -3.97 -20.50 -9.53
C ASP A 267 -5.16 -19.54 -9.69
N THR A 268 -5.78 -19.58 -10.88
CA THR A 268 -6.87 -18.64 -11.22
C THR A 268 -8.17 -18.89 -10.44
N LYS A 269 -8.29 -20.04 -9.77
CA LYS A 269 -9.46 -20.32 -8.92
C LYS A 269 -9.39 -19.50 -7.63
N ARG A 270 -8.19 -19.36 -7.07
CA ARG A 270 -7.95 -18.58 -5.84
C ARG A 270 -7.44 -17.16 -6.12
N GLY A 271 -6.75 -16.97 -7.23
CA GLY A 271 -6.05 -15.73 -7.49
C GLY A 271 -4.82 -15.56 -6.60
N VAL A 272 -3.90 -16.50 -6.69
CA VAL A 272 -2.65 -16.54 -5.94
C VAL A 272 -1.51 -17.02 -6.84
N LEU A 273 -0.29 -16.56 -6.56
CA LEU A 273 0.89 -16.94 -7.32
C LEU A 273 1.54 -18.20 -6.71
N LYS A 274 1.54 -19.29 -7.45
CA LYS A 274 2.16 -20.56 -7.06
C LYS A 274 3.61 -20.62 -7.50
N ILE A 275 4.50 -20.99 -6.55
CA ILE A 275 5.94 -21.09 -6.76
C ILE A 275 6.37 -22.56 -6.65
N PRO A 276 6.42 -23.29 -7.77
CA PRO A 276 6.85 -24.67 -7.76
C PRO A 276 8.37 -24.79 -7.63
N GLY A 277 8.82 -25.92 -7.06
CA GLY A 277 10.23 -26.31 -7.04
C GLY A 277 11.07 -25.67 -5.96
N LEU A 278 10.52 -24.79 -5.11
CA LEU A 278 11.22 -24.35 -3.89
C LEU A 278 11.01 -25.36 -2.76
N VAL A 279 12.06 -25.57 -1.97
CA VAL A 279 11.98 -26.31 -0.72
C VAL A 279 11.43 -25.37 0.35
N SER A 280 10.18 -25.58 0.76
CA SER A 280 9.46 -24.62 1.62
C SER A 280 10.12 -24.43 2.99
N SER A 281 10.88 -25.41 3.49
CA SER A 281 11.66 -25.28 4.75
C SER A 281 12.79 -24.26 4.66
N ASP A 282 13.29 -23.95 3.46
CA ASP A 282 14.36 -22.96 3.26
C ASP A 282 13.81 -21.51 3.31
N TYR A 283 12.48 -21.38 3.18
CA TYR A 283 11.75 -20.11 3.20
C TYR A 283 10.60 -20.18 4.21
N PRO A 284 10.90 -20.31 5.51
CA PRO A 284 9.88 -20.47 6.54
C PRO A 284 9.06 -19.16 6.72
N PRO A 285 7.78 -19.26 7.05
CA PRO A 285 7.01 -18.10 7.48
C PRO A 285 7.59 -17.57 8.79
N VAL A 286 7.67 -16.22 8.91
CA VAL A 286 8.19 -15.58 10.14
C VAL A 286 7.09 -15.36 11.17
N VAL A 287 5.83 -15.63 10.83
CA VAL A 287 4.65 -15.46 11.69
C VAL A 287 3.90 -16.78 11.84
N SER A 288 3.47 -17.08 13.06
CA SER A 288 2.91 -18.38 13.46
C SER A 288 1.57 -18.72 12.80
N PHE A 289 0.80 -17.72 12.39
CA PHE A 289 -0.51 -17.92 11.76
C PHE A 289 -0.44 -18.18 10.24
N LEU A 290 0.75 -18.10 9.63
CA LEU A 290 0.96 -18.50 8.24
C LEU A 290 1.51 -19.94 8.19
N PRO A 291 0.95 -20.81 7.34
CA PRO A 291 1.42 -22.18 7.20
C PRO A 291 2.79 -22.24 6.52
N GLN A 292 3.54 -23.32 6.79
CA GLN A 292 4.75 -23.65 6.04
C GLN A 292 4.40 -23.77 4.54
N GLY A 293 5.15 -23.09 3.68
CA GLY A 293 4.87 -22.96 2.26
C GLY A 293 4.09 -21.69 1.89
N SER A 294 3.66 -20.88 2.86
CA SER A 294 3.31 -19.49 2.59
C SER A 294 4.60 -18.68 2.45
N TYR A 295 4.81 -18.10 1.28
CA TYR A 295 6.00 -17.29 0.99
C TYR A 295 5.74 -15.80 1.17
N HIS A 296 4.67 -15.45 1.84
CA HIS A 296 4.20 -14.08 2.03
C HIS A 296 5.31 -13.07 2.35
N VAL A 297 6.18 -13.38 3.33
CA VAL A 297 7.26 -12.47 3.73
C VAL A 297 8.36 -12.30 2.68
N TYR A 298 8.34 -13.10 1.62
CA TYR A 298 9.29 -13.08 0.52
C TYR A 298 8.68 -12.56 -0.79
N ASP A 299 7.41 -12.19 -0.82
CA ASP A 299 6.67 -11.85 -2.04
C ASP A 299 7.46 -10.89 -2.95
N TYR A 300 7.85 -9.71 -2.44
CA TYR A 300 8.61 -8.75 -3.23
C TYR A 300 10.07 -9.16 -3.43
N MET A 301 10.67 -9.94 -2.49
CA MET A 301 12.08 -10.34 -2.58
C MET A 301 12.32 -11.31 -3.74
N PHE A 302 11.39 -12.28 -3.95
CA PHE A 302 11.51 -13.28 -5.02
C PHE A 302 11.50 -12.66 -6.41
N PHE A 303 10.87 -11.50 -6.56
CA PHE A 303 10.70 -10.81 -7.84
C PHE A 303 11.29 -9.39 -7.85
N PHE A 304 12.23 -9.11 -6.98
CA PHE A 304 12.74 -7.77 -6.73
C PHE A 304 13.16 -7.04 -8.00
N ARG A 305 13.98 -7.67 -8.84
CA ARG A 305 14.47 -7.06 -10.09
C ARG A 305 13.37 -6.92 -11.15
N ASN A 306 12.44 -7.88 -11.20
CA ASN A 306 11.28 -7.77 -12.09
C ASN A 306 10.37 -6.59 -11.69
N LEU A 307 10.15 -6.38 -10.40
CA LEU A 307 9.40 -5.23 -9.90
C LEU A 307 10.13 -3.92 -10.19
N GLN A 308 11.45 -3.87 -9.96
CA GLN A 308 12.27 -2.69 -10.24
C GLN A 308 12.20 -2.27 -11.71
N GLU A 309 12.31 -3.20 -12.65
CA GLU A 309 12.17 -2.92 -14.08
C GLU A 309 10.74 -2.55 -14.47
N ASN A 310 9.74 -3.17 -13.85
CA ASN A 310 8.34 -2.83 -14.11
C ASN A 310 7.96 -1.43 -13.63
N VAL A 311 8.49 -0.96 -12.50
CA VAL A 311 8.32 0.42 -12.05
C VAL A 311 8.78 1.40 -13.14
N LYS A 312 9.98 1.19 -13.71
CA LYS A 312 10.51 2.03 -14.80
C LYS A 312 9.63 1.95 -16.05
N THR A 313 9.19 0.74 -16.41
CA THR A 313 8.33 0.49 -17.58
C THR A 313 7.00 1.23 -17.45
N ARG A 314 6.33 1.15 -16.29
CA ARG A 314 5.04 1.83 -16.05
C ARG A 314 5.18 3.34 -16.00
N ILE A 315 6.25 3.86 -15.42
CA ILE A 315 6.57 5.31 -15.45
C ILE A 315 6.69 5.77 -16.89
N LYS A 316 7.50 5.06 -17.71
CA LYS A 316 7.69 5.41 -19.14
C LYS A 316 6.37 5.36 -19.92
N SER A 317 5.55 4.33 -19.69
CA SER A 317 4.23 4.21 -20.34
C SER A 317 3.30 5.35 -19.95
N PHE A 318 3.30 5.73 -18.68
CA PHE A 318 2.52 6.85 -18.18
C PHE A 318 2.95 8.20 -18.78
N GLU A 319 4.25 8.45 -18.93
CA GLU A 319 4.81 9.69 -19.52
C GLU A 319 4.57 9.78 -21.02
N GLY A 320 4.44 8.64 -21.72
CA GLY A 320 4.22 8.56 -23.17
C GLY A 320 2.76 8.67 -23.62
N ARG A 321 1.81 8.89 -22.67
CA ARG A 321 0.35 8.97 -22.94
C ARG A 321 -0.10 10.26 -23.61
#